data_b1c58387df742f3c01289916d6ca6673
#
_entry.id   b1c58387df742f3c01289916d6ca6673
#
_cell.length_a   1.000
_cell.length_b   1.000
_cell.length_c   1.000
_cell.angle_alpha   90.00
_cell.angle_beta   90.00
_cell.angle_gamma   90.00
#
_symmetry.space_group_name_H-M   'P 1'
#
loop_
_entity.id
_entity.type
_entity.pdbx_description
1 polymer ?
#
loop_
_entity_poly.entity_id
_entity_poly.type
_entity_poly.pdbx_seq_one_letter_code
_entity_poly.pdbx_strand_id
1 'polypeptide(L)'
;MKLITNGRLITRDAEGRGYYEHGAVAYEGARIAEVGEEAALRAKYPDAEIVDAKGGVIMPAFINAHTHIYSALARGLSIVGNNPTNFYEVLDGTWWAIDRHLMMDCLLYTSPSPRDKRQ
;
A
#
# COMPACT_ATOMS: atom_id res chain seq x y z
N MET A 1 -0.86 6.29 23.82
CA MET A 1 0.16 6.71 22.84
C MET A 1 0.89 5.48 22.31
N LYS A 2 1.11 5.38 21.00
CA LYS A 2 1.94 4.36 20.37
C LYS A 2 3.05 5.01 19.57
N LEU A 3 4.19 4.32 19.45
CA LEU A 3 5.37 4.83 18.76
C LEU A 3 5.86 3.76 17.77
N ILE A 4 5.73 4.06 16.46
CA ILE A 4 6.32 3.21 15.42
C ILE A 4 7.80 3.58 15.31
N THR A 5 8.68 2.60 15.45
CA THR A 5 10.14 2.79 15.52
C THR A 5 10.89 1.75 14.70
N ASN A 6 12.22 1.83 14.71
CA ASN A 6 13.10 0.89 14.00
C ASN A 6 12.76 0.82 12.49
N GLY A 7 12.64 2.00 11.86
CA GLY A 7 12.37 2.11 10.44
C GLY A 7 12.94 3.37 9.82
N ARG A 8 13.06 3.37 8.50
CA ARG A 8 13.36 4.55 7.70
C ARG A 8 12.08 5.31 7.45
N LEU A 9 12.03 6.55 7.91
CA LEU A 9 10.81 7.37 7.83
C LEU A 9 10.90 8.30 6.62
N ILE A 10 9.91 8.19 5.73
CA ILE A 10 9.69 9.11 4.61
C ILE A 10 8.45 9.95 4.96
N THR A 11 8.63 11.25 5.03
CA THR A 11 7.52 12.20 5.19
C THR A 11 7.19 12.84 3.84
N ARG A 12 6.07 13.51 3.74
CA ARG A 12 5.74 14.38 2.59
C ARG A 12 5.73 15.84 2.99
N ASP A 13 6.45 16.16 4.04
CA ASP A 13 6.61 17.54 4.49
C ASP A 13 7.54 18.28 3.53
N ALA A 14 6.98 19.23 2.79
CA ALA A 14 7.73 20.03 1.82
C ALA A 14 8.58 21.13 2.49
N GLU A 15 8.24 21.51 3.71
CA GLU A 15 8.90 22.58 4.47
C GLU A 15 9.85 22.02 5.53
N GLY A 16 9.74 20.73 5.85
CA GLY A 16 10.53 20.04 6.84
C GLY A 16 11.49 19.02 6.25
N ARG A 17 11.99 18.15 7.11
CA ARG A 17 12.87 17.07 6.70
C ARG A 17 12.07 15.92 6.08
N GLY A 18 12.26 15.67 4.80
CA GLY A 18 11.53 14.65 4.03
C GLY A 18 11.94 13.21 4.34
N TYR A 19 13.10 12.97 5.00
CA TYR A 19 13.64 11.65 5.28
C TYR A 19 14.41 11.59 6.58
N TYR A 20 14.22 10.51 7.34
CA TYR A 20 14.95 10.16 8.55
C TYR A 20 15.45 8.71 8.45
N GLU A 21 16.75 8.51 8.58
CA GLU A 21 17.34 7.15 8.56
C GLU A 21 16.85 6.31 9.75
N HIS A 22 16.72 6.95 10.92
CA HIS A 22 16.18 6.38 12.14
C HIS A 22 14.97 7.22 12.57
N GLY A 23 13.90 7.12 11.82
CA GLY A 23 12.70 7.89 12.08
C GLY A 23 11.67 7.13 12.92
N ALA A 24 10.79 7.89 13.55
CA ALA A 24 9.66 7.36 14.29
C ALA A 24 8.40 8.20 14.11
N VAL A 25 7.26 7.58 14.36
CA VAL A 25 5.94 8.21 14.33
C VAL A 25 5.23 7.93 15.66
N ALA A 26 4.89 8.99 16.37
CA ALA A 26 4.03 8.93 17.55
C ALA A 26 2.58 9.14 17.12
N TYR A 27 1.67 8.28 17.57
CA TYR A 27 0.26 8.41 17.24
C TYR A 27 -0.65 7.95 18.39
N GLU A 28 -1.88 8.46 18.37
CA GLU A 28 -2.91 8.09 19.31
C GLU A 28 -4.25 7.95 18.59
N GLY A 29 -4.86 6.77 18.73
CA GLY A 29 -6.03 6.44 17.93
C GLY A 29 -5.73 6.53 16.43
N ALA A 30 -6.44 7.40 15.71
CA ALA A 30 -6.27 7.62 14.27
C ALA A 30 -5.47 8.90 13.93
N ARG A 31 -4.82 9.53 14.92
CA ARG A 31 -4.11 10.79 14.72
C ARG A 31 -2.61 10.64 14.96
N ILE A 32 -1.82 11.14 14.03
CA ILE A 32 -0.39 11.33 14.21
C ILE A 32 -0.21 12.53 15.14
N ALA A 33 0.52 12.32 16.24
CA ALA A 33 0.86 13.36 17.18
C ALA A 33 2.18 14.05 16.81
N GLU A 34 3.16 13.25 16.38
CA GLU A 34 4.49 13.78 16.04
C GLU A 34 5.26 12.81 15.14
N VAL A 35 6.15 13.34 14.33
CA VAL A 35 7.10 12.58 13.51
C VAL A 35 8.49 13.17 13.69
N GLY A 36 9.53 12.34 13.68
CA GLY A 36 10.90 12.84 13.86
C GLY A 36 11.92 11.73 14.09
N GLU A 37 13.06 12.13 14.65
CA GLU A 37 14.11 11.19 15.04
C GLU A 37 13.62 10.24 16.14
N GLU A 38 13.88 8.97 15.99
CA GLU A 38 13.44 7.93 16.95
C GLU A 38 13.92 8.20 18.36
N ALA A 39 15.19 8.58 18.52
CA ALA A 39 15.76 8.84 19.85
C ALA A 39 15.04 9.99 20.57
N ALA A 40 14.69 11.05 19.86
CA ALA A 40 13.98 12.17 20.43
C ALA A 40 12.54 11.79 20.84
N LEU A 41 11.84 11.05 20.00
CA LEU A 41 10.47 10.64 20.31
C LEU A 41 10.42 9.57 21.43
N ARG A 42 11.38 8.67 21.51
CA ARG A 42 11.49 7.73 22.64
C ARG A 42 11.71 8.46 23.96
N ALA A 43 12.56 9.49 23.96
CA ALA A 43 12.81 10.29 25.17
C ALA A 43 11.56 11.09 25.59
N LYS A 44 10.80 11.59 24.62
CA LYS A 44 9.58 12.35 24.87
C LYS A 44 8.39 11.52 25.32
N TYR A 45 8.29 10.28 24.83
CA TYR A 45 7.18 9.38 25.09
C TYR A 45 7.67 8.04 25.70
N PRO A 46 8.26 8.05 26.90
CA PRO A 46 8.91 6.87 27.48
C PRO A 46 7.93 5.72 27.75
N ASP A 47 6.66 6.03 28.00
CA ASP A 47 5.61 5.04 28.30
C ASP A 47 4.80 4.62 27.07
N ALA A 48 5.23 5.03 25.86
CA ALA A 48 4.51 4.66 24.65
C ALA A 48 4.68 3.17 24.32
N GLU A 49 3.60 2.55 23.90
CA GLU A 49 3.63 1.20 23.33
C GLU A 49 4.44 1.21 22.02
N ILE A 50 5.45 0.35 21.92
CA ILE A 50 6.34 0.29 20.76
C ILE A 50 5.75 -0.63 19.68
N VAL A 51 5.68 -0.11 18.46
CA VAL A 51 5.39 -0.86 17.25
C VAL A 51 6.68 -0.92 16.42
N ASP A 52 7.29 -2.09 16.33
CA ASP A 52 8.56 -2.29 15.64
C ASP A 52 8.35 -2.43 14.12
N ALA A 53 8.90 -1.52 13.35
CA ALA A 53 8.90 -1.56 11.87
C ALA A 53 9.94 -2.54 11.29
N LYS A 54 10.76 -3.18 12.13
CA LYS A 54 11.74 -4.23 11.75
C LYS A 54 12.70 -3.80 10.61
N GLY A 55 13.17 -2.58 10.65
CA GLY A 55 14.04 -2.01 9.61
C GLY A 55 13.32 -1.66 8.31
N GLY A 56 12.00 -1.73 8.29
CA GLY A 56 11.19 -1.38 7.13
C GLY A 56 11.11 0.12 6.85
N VAL A 57 10.23 0.47 5.93
CA VAL A 57 9.95 1.86 5.59
C VAL A 57 8.63 2.29 6.23
N ILE A 58 8.67 3.40 6.95
CA ILE A 58 7.50 4.08 7.51
C ILE A 58 7.19 5.25 6.60
N MET A 59 6.00 5.27 6.01
CA MET A 59 5.63 6.30 5.04
C MET A 59 4.10 6.49 5.00
N PRO A 60 3.61 7.63 4.47
CA PRO A 60 2.18 7.79 4.21
C PRO A 60 1.66 6.66 3.31
N ALA A 61 0.47 6.16 3.60
CA ALA A 61 -0.15 5.11 2.81
C ALA A 61 -0.35 5.53 1.36
N PHE A 62 -0.25 4.57 0.45
CA PHE A 62 -0.61 4.80 -0.94
C PHE A 62 -2.11 5.02 -1.09
N ILE A 63 -2.45 5.95 -1.97
CA ILE A 63 -3.82 6.14 -2.43
C ILE A 63 -3.90 5.52 -3.82
N ASN A 64 -4.62 4.42 -3.95
CA ASN A 64 -4.85 3.77 -5.23
C ASN A 64 -6.11 4.38 -5.88
N ALA A 65 -5.88 5.40 -6.70
CA ALA A 65 -6.95 6.12 -7.38
C ALA A 65 -7.36 5.47 -8.72
N HIS A 66 -6.56 4.52 -9.23
CA HIS A 66 -6.85 3.80 -10.47
C HIS A 66 -6.34 2.36 -10.36
N THR A 67 -7.26 1.42 -10.35
CA THR A 67 -6.93 -0.01 -10.34
C THR A 67 -8.01 -0.83 -11.04
N HIS A 68 -7.59 -1.95 -11.57
CA HIS A 68 -8.47 -2.98 -12.12
C HIS A 68 -8.20 -4.27 -11.34
N ILE A 69 -9.13 -4.67 -10.50
CA ILE A 69 -9.00 -5.82 -9.59
C ILE A 69 -8.62 -7.08 -10.37
N TYR A 70 -9.28 -7.32 -11.47
CA TYR A 70 -9.05 -8.49 -12.31
C TYR A 70 -7.66 -8.51 -13.00
N SER A 71 -6.94 -7.40 -13.04
CA SER A 71 -5.60 -7.34 -13.63
C SER A 71 -4.60 -8.25 -12.91
N ALA A 72 -4.85 -8.60 -11.67
CA ALA A 72 -4.05 -9.57 -10.92
C ALA A 72 -4.08 -10.96 -11.58
N LEU A 73 -5.19 -11.33 -12.21
CA LEU A 73 -5.36 -12.60 -12.93
C LEU A 73 -4.65 -12.63 -14.27
N ALA A 74 -4.34 -11.46 -14.83
CA ALA A 74 -3.59 -11.32 -16.09
C ALA A 74 -2.07 -11.37 -15.92
N ARG A 75 -1.58 -11.43 -14.67
CA ARG A 75 -0.15 -11.41 -14.38
C ARG A 75 0.55 -12.62 -15.00
N GLY A 76 1.47 -12.34 -15.93
CA GLY A 76 2.19 -13.39 -16.66
C GLY A 76 1.38 -14.06 -17.79
N LEU A 77 0.16 -13.59 -18.06
CA LEU A 77 -0.64 -14.06 -19.16
C LEU A 77 -0.06 -13.57 -20.49
N SER A 78 0.21 -14.50 -21.40
CA SER A 78 0.57 -14.20 -22.77
C SER A 78 -0.51 -14.77 -23.68
N ILE A 79 -1.17 -13.92 -24.46
CA ILE A 79 -2.19 -14.34 -25.40
C ILE A 79 -1.53 -14.51 -26.77
N VAL A 80 -1.42 -15.75 -27.21
CA VAL A 80 -0.80 -16.10 -28.49
C VAL A 80 -1.55 -15.45 -29.65
N GLY A 81 -0.81 -14.78 -30.53
CA GLY A 81 -1.38 -14.10 -31.69
C GLY A 81 -1.94 -12.69 -31.40
N ASN A 82 -1.93 -12.24 -30.16
CA ASN A 82 -2.31 -10.88 -29.83
C ASN A 82 -1.07 -9.98 -29.90
N ASN A 83 -1.01 -9.14 -30.93
CA ASN A 83 0.05 -8.15 -31.14
C ASN A 83 -0.56 -6.75 -31.32
N PRO A 84 -1.06 -6.15 -30.24
CA PRO A 84 -1.81 -4.90 -30.31
C PRO A 84 -0.92 -3.73 -30.76
N THR A 85 -1.42 -2.92 -31.66
CA THR A 85 -0.77 -1.70 -32.17
C THR A 85 -1.39 -0.42 -31.59
N ASN A 86 -2.54 -0.55 -30.95
CA ASN A 86 -3.25 0.55 -30.32
C ASN A 86 -3.99 0.09 -29.06
N PHE A 87 -4.49 1.05 -28.29
CA PHE A 87 -5.12 0.76 -26.99
C PHE A 87 -6.43 -0.05 -27.12
N TYR A 88 -7.19 0.14 -28.18
CA TYR A 88 -8.41 -0.65 -28.42
C TYR A 88 -8.08 -2.14 -28.58
N GLU A 89 -7.06 -2.46 -29.36
CA GLU A 89 -6.60 -3.85 -29.55
C GLU A 89 -6.06 -4.48 -28.27
N VAL A 90 -5.44 -3.69 -27.38
CA VAL A 90 -5.07 -4.15 -26.03
C VAL A 90 -6.31 -4.51 -25.24
N LEU A 91 -7.35 -3.69 -25.30
CA LEU A 91 -8.61 -3.97 -24.60
C LEU A 91 -9.28 -5.21 -25.14
N ASP A 92 -9.52 -5.27 -26.46
CA ASP A 92 -10.26 -6.37 -27.09
C ASP A 92 -9.51 -7.71 -26.98
N GLY A 93 -8.22 -7.70 -27.30
CA GLY A 93 -7.41 -8.93 -27.33
C GLY A 93 -6.98 -9.43 -25.96
N THR A 94 -6.99 -8.63 -24.93
CA THR A 94 -6.50 -9.01 -23.61
C THR A 94 -7.56 -8.80 -22.53
N TRP A 95 -7.91 -7.54 -22.25
CA TRP A 95 -8.71 -7.20 -21.08
C TRP A 95 -10.14 -7.68 -21.16
N TRP A 96 -10.80 -7.46 -22.29
CA TRP A 96 -12.17 -7.93 -22.49
C TRP A 96 -12.26 -9.45 -22.63
N ALA A 97 -11.20 -10.09 -23.14
CA ALA A 97 -11.13 -11.55 -23.15
C ALA A 97 -11.10 -12.13 -21.73
N ILE A 98 -10.30 -11.53 -20.83
CA ILE A 98 -10.27 -11.89 -19.40
C ILE A 98 -11.62 -11.60 -18.76
N ASP A 99 -12.16 -10.41 -18.98
CA ASP A 99 -13.40 -9.91 -18.38
C ASP A 99 -14.59 -10.85 -18.64
N ARG A 100 -14.69 -11.38 -19.87
CA ARG A 100 -15.73 -12.32 -20.26
C ARG A 100 -15.64 -13.71 -19.57
N HIS A 101 -14.48 -14.03 -19.01
CA HIS A 101 -14.23 -15.31 -18.34
C HIS A 101 -14.20 -15.19 -16.81
N LEU A 102 -14.31 -13.98 -16.28
CA LEU A 102 -14.33 -13.76 -14.84
C LEU A 102 -15.65 -14.25 -14.21
N MET A 103 -15.50 -14.95 -13.11
CA MET A 103 -16.60 -15.29 -12.21
C MET A 103 -16.42 -14.53 -10.89
N MET A 104 -17.52 -14.32 -10.19
CA MET A 104 -17.50 -13.59 -8.91
C MET A 104 -16.53 -14.22 -7.91
N ASP A 105 -16.47 -15.54 -7.84
CA ASP A 105 -15.58 -16.27 -6.94
C ASP A 105 -14.10 -15.98 -7.23
N CYS A 106 -13.72 -15.80 -8.50
CA CYS A 106 -12.36 -15.43 -8.86
C CYS A 106 -11.99 -14.04 -8.33
N LEU A 107 -12.91 -13.08 -8.43
CA LEU A 107 -12.71 -11.72 -7.94
C LEU A 107 -12.62 -11.66 -6.42
N LEU A 108 -13.48 -12.39 -5.71
CA LEU A 108 -13.47 -12.46 -4.25
C LEU A 108 -12.20 -13.12 -3.72
N TYR A 109 -11.71 -14.15 -4.38
CA TYR A 109 -10.49 -14.84 -3.99
C TYR A 109 -9.24 -13.96 -4.15
N THR A 110 -9.16 -13.18 -5.23
CA THR A 110 -7.99 -12.35 -5.54
C THR A 110 -8.00 -10.98 -4.88
N SER A 111 -9.15 -10.55 -4.37
CA SER A 111 -9.33 -9.21 -3.79
C SER A 111 -10.16 -9.26 -2.50
N PRO A 112 -9.67 -9.97 -1.46
CA PRO A 112 -10.39 -10.01 -0.20
C PRO A 112 -10.46 -8.59 0.39
N SER A 113 -11.68 -8.12 0.66
CA SER A 113 -11.90 -6.84 1.32
C SER A 113 -11.91 -7.04 2.84
N PRO A 114 -11.21 -6.19 3.62
CA PRO A 114 -11.33 -6.21 5.08
C PRO A 114 -12.75 -5.94 5.58
N ARG A 115 -13.62 -5.42 4.72
CA ARG A 115 -15.05 -5.20 5.02
C ARG A 115 -15.89 -6.44 4.81
N ASP A 116 -15.36 -7.43 4.11
CA ASP A 116 -16.06 -8.68 3.80
C ASP A 116 -15.91 -9.67 4.95
N LYS A 117 -16.58 -9.36 6.06
CA LYS A 117 -16.58 -10.21 7.26
C LYS A 117 -17.45 -11.47 7.14
N ARG A 118 -17.92 -11.78 5.94
CA ARG A 118 -18.83 -12.91 5.67
C ARG A 118 -18.14 -14.13 5.08
N GLN A 119 -16.81 -14.15 5.13
CA GLN A 119 -16.01 -15.33 4.79
C GLN A 119 -15.47 -16.03 6.02
#